data_d4a3c587113d2b1692b603fa4363bf76
#
_entry.id   d4a3c587113d2b1692b603fa4363bf76
#
_cell.length_a   1.000
_cell.length_b   1.000
_cell.length_c   1.000
_cell.angle_alpha   90.00
_cell.angle_beta   90.00
_cell.angle_gamma   90.00
#
_symmetry.space_group_name_H-M   'P 1'
#
loop_
_entity.id
_entity.type
_entity.pdbx_description
1 polymer ?
#
loop_
_entity_poly.entity_id
_entity_poly.type
_entity_poly.pdbx_seq_one_letter_code
_entity_poly.pdbx_strand_id
1 'polypeptide(L)'
;MNFANVTTQTIDWMNEHGTFTRKGVERYLPIASTSRELLDQWRRVGSVLQDIVGFAFKAGTPLRPDGSRWSLSNIAQPDKLALSLAAHDVAEEIPLSWRSAPYAASLAAGKLTPMLVSGSMKIQRLNRALALRNLALQTSGASDGQTLAGACATGTHGAALNLGALHDTLRAVHLMVGPQQAVLVQPSAGPLTNQATKDLSHWLGFPTTLLSDDNVFGAAQVHLGSLGIVLNAIVETRPLYFWTQVITPHADDAWRTVLKNHSPAGIAGHQQNPNYLQVVLNPFKPLPIASKRAWVMSMTDTVFSNQPGVDIRPAAAVAPNPDLMELLAALENFDDIGFTDAAVRKRLTAELVGRYGDKKRTSASLPGVVFGPTALPRGRGASVEFVVDGGHAEAAALAILAALEAQRKAGEQFMGAIGIRFVKGSSALLAPNARPLSCFLELPGVRTKEIPGIYSACGKALTAQRIPFGCHWGQHLVDIKRCLSTWWGDSQLQAWRAARAQLLTTPTARAVFASPILKTAGI
;
A
#
# COMPACT_ATOMS: atom_id res chain seq x y z
N MET A 1 4.49 -31.01 10.28
CA MET A 1 5.37 -31.76 9.35
C MET A 1 6.72 -31.07 9.31
N ASN A 2 7.81 -31.81 9.32
CA ASN A 2 9.14 -31.19 9.27
C ASN A 2 9.65 -31.21 7.83
N PHE A 3 9.95 -30.05 7.30
CA PHE A 3 10.61 -29.87 6.00
C PHE A 3 12.09 -29.55 6.22
N ALA A 4 12.95 -30.04 5.34
CA ALA A 4 14.36 -29.65 5.36
C ALA A 4 14.49 -28.12 5.15
N ASN A 5 15.36 -27.49 5.93
CA ASN A 5 15.60 -26.03 5.84
C ASN A 5 14.37 -25.12 6.12
N VAL A 6 13.42 -25.60 6.91
CA VAL A 6 12.24 -24.84 7.33
C VAL A 6 12.07 -24.93 8.84
N THR A 7 11.91 -23.79 9.48
CA THR A 7 11.41 -23.74 10.85
C THR A 7 9.90 -23.72 10.81
N THR A 8 9.25 -24.70 11.44
CA THR A 8 7.79 -24.74 11.59
C THR A 8 7.42 -24.30 13.00
N GLN A 9 6.45 -23.39 13.12
CA GLN A 9 5.96 -22.86 14.39
C GLN A 9 4.44 -22.90 14.39
N THR A 10 3.84 -23.33 15.51
CA THR A 10 2.42 -23.08 15.75
C THR A 10 2.28 -21.78 16.51
N ILE A 11 1.55 -20.83 15.93
CA ILE A 11 1.39 -19.49 16.49
C ILE A 11 -0.09 -19.10 16.60
N ASP A 12 -0.37 -18.22 17.53
CA ASP A 12 -1.59 -17.42 17.48
C ASP A 12 -1.29 -16.21 16.59
N TRP A 13 -1.75 -16.31 15.34
CA TRP A 13 -1.51 -15.28 14.33
C TRP A 13 -2.35 -14.04 14.63
N MET A 14 -1.74 -12.88 14.49
CA MET A 14 -2.38 -11.58 14.64
C MET A 14 -1.80 -10.62 13.60
N ASN A 15 -2.64 -9.77 13.00
CA ASN A 15 -2.13 -8.67 12.19
C ASN A 15 -1.52 -7.59 13.09
N GLU A 16 -0.76 -6.66 12.51
CA GLU A 16 0.01 -5.67 13.26
C GLU A 16 -0.88 -4.75 14.12
N HIS A 17 -2.09 -4.49 13.68
CA HIS A 17 -3.07 -3.65 14.38
C HIS A 17 -3.97 -4.41 15.37
N GLY A 18 -3.82 -5.72 15.50
CA GLY A 18 -4.67 -6.54 16.37
C GLY A 18 -6.15 -6.56 16.01
N THR A 19 -6.51 -6.25 14.75
CA THR A 19 -7.90 -6.25 14.28
C THR A 19 -8.38 -7.64 13.90
N PHE A 20 -7.46 -8.51 13.49
CA PHE A 20 -7.73 -9.90 13.13
C PHE A 20 -6.76 -10.84 13.82
N THR A 21 -7.29 -11.92 14.37
CA THR A 21 -6.53 -12.98 15.03
C THR A 21 -6.94 -14.34 14.50
N ARG A 22 -6.03 -15.33 14.57
CA ARG A 22 -6.31 -16.73 14.26
C ARG A 22 -5.45 -17.61 15.15
N LYS A 23 -6.07 -18.47 15.94
CA LYS A 23 -5.37 -19.41 16.82
C LYS A 23 -4.86 -20.62 16.07
N GLY A 24 -3.74 -21.17 16.52
CA GLY A 24 -3.22 -22.46 16.07
C GLY A 24 -2.79 -22.48 14.60
N VAL A 25 -2.24 -21.38 14.08
CA VAL A 25 -1.72 -21.32 12.71
C VAL A 25 -0.36 -21.98 12.64
N GLU A 26 -0.21 -22.92 11.73
CA GLU A 26 1.08 -23.53 11.39
C GLU A 26 1.83 -22.60 10.43
N ARG A 27 2.93 -22.04 10.89
CA ARG A 27 3.72 -21.06 10.14
C ARG A 27 5.05 -21.66 9.72
N TYR A 28 5.33 -21.59 8.43
CA TYR A 28 6.56 -22.04 7.79
C TYR A 28 7.50 -20.86 7.55
N LEU A 29 8.74 -21.00 8.03
CA LEU A 29 9.80 -20.00 7.90
C LEU A 29 11.01 -20.67 7.22
N PRO A 30 11.19 -20.47 5.92
CA PRO A 30 12.40 -20.90 5.24
C PRO A 30 13.65 -20.36 5.94
N ILE A 31 14.63 -21.22 6.16
CA ILE A 31 15.91 -20.84 6.75
C ILE A 31 16.77 -20.24 5.64
N ALA A 32 17.30 -19.04 5.86
CA ALA A 32 18.19 -18.41 4.91
C ALA A 32 19.40 -19.30 4.61
N SER A 33 19.87 -19.30 3.36
CA SER A 33 21.10 -19.98 3.01
C SER A 33 22.29 -19.29 3.68
N THR A 34 23.23 -20.07 4.18
CA THR A 34 24.54 -19.57 4.64
C THR A 34 25.52 -19.38 3.50
N SER A 35 25.20 -19.86 2.29
CA SER A 35 26.01 -19.65 1.11
C SER A 35 26.02 -18.16 0.72
N ARG A 36 27.17 -17.68 0.30
CA ARG A 36 27.34 -16.35 -0.31
C ARG A 36 26.95 -16.34 -1.79
N GLU A 37 26.83 -17.52 -2.40
CA GLU A 37 26.44 -17.69 -3.79
C GLU A 37 24.93 -17.43 -3.95
N LEU A 38 24.57 -16.45 -4.75
CA LEU A 38 23.17 -16.07 -4.98
C LEU A 38 22.35 -17.23 -5.55
N LEU A 39 22.95 -18.05 -6.44
CA LEU A 39 22.29 -19.21 -7.02
C LEU A 39 21.89 -20.25 -5.98
N ASP A 40 22.76 -20.51 -4.99
CA ASP A 40 22.43 -21.44 -3.90
C ASP A 40 21.30 -20.93 -3.02
N GLN A 41 21.25 -19.62 -2.80
CA GLN A 41 20.17 -18.99 -2.06
C GLN A 41 18.82 -19.18 -2.79
N TRP A 42 18.80 -18.95 -4.10
CA TRP A 42 17.61 -19.13 -4.94
C TRP A 42 17.15 -20.60 -4.99
N ARG A 43 18.06 -21.54 -5.21
CA ARG A 43 17.77 -22.98 -5.25
C ARG A 43 17.21 -23.49 -3.93
N ARG A 44 17.75 -22.99 -2.81
CA ARG A 44 17.20 -23.32 -1.49
C ARG A 44 15.76 -22.83 -1.33
N VAL A 45 15.48 -21.58 -1.70
CA VAL A 45 14.13 -21.03 -1.67
C VAL A 45 13.21 -21.85 -2.58
N GLY A 46 13.63 -22.16 -3.79
CA GLY A 46 12.86 -22.97 -4.73
C GLY A 46 12.50 -24.34 -4.20
N SER A 47 13.47 -25.08 -3.64
CA SER A 47 13.23 -26.41 -3.04
C SER A 47 12.23 -26.36 -1.89
N VAL A 48 12.42 -25.42 -0.96
CA VAL A 48 11.54 -25.26 0.19
C VAL A 48 10.10 -24.90 -0.24
N LEU A 49 9.97 -24.05 -1.25
CA LEU A 49 8.65 -23.67 -1.77
C LEU A 49 7.94 -24.83 -2.45
N GLN A 50 8.66 -25.67 -3.21
CA GLN A 50 8.10 -26.89 -3.80
C GLN A 50 7.49 -27.79 -2.74
N ASP A 51 8.21 -28.02 -1.64
CA ASP A 51 7.78 -28.91 -0.55
C ASP A 51 6.52 -28.35 0.17
N ILE A 52 6.54 -27.08 0.57
CA ILE A 52 5.46 -26.45 1.33
C ILE A 52 4.20 -26.31 0.45
N VAL A 53 4.35 -25.82 -0.78
CA VAL A 53 3.22 -25.66 -1.71
C VAL A 53 2.69 -27.03 -2.12
N GLY A 54 3.57 -28.02 -2.37
CA GLY A 54 3.20 -29.42 -2.62
C GLY A 54 2.36 -30.03 -1.48
N PHE A 55 2.76 -29.77 -0.25
CA PHE A 55 1.99 -30.18 0.93
C PHE A 55 0.61 -29.51 0.97
N ALA A 56 0.54 -28.19 0.79
CA ALA A 56 -0.72 -27.46 0.79
C ALA A 56 -1.67 -27.96 -0.31
N PHE A 57 -1.14 -28.25 -1.52
CA PHE A 57 -1.91 -28.81 -2.64
C PHE A 57 -2.43 -30.21 -2.34
N LYS A 58 -1.60 -31.09 -1.79
CA LYS A 58 -2.00 -32.45 -1.41
C LYS A 58 -3.07 -32.44 -0.32
N ALA A 59 -2.97 -31.51 0.63
CA ALA A 59 -3.93 -31.35 1.71
C ALA A 59 -5.19 -30.57 1.32
N GLY A 60 -5.22 -29.91 0.14
CA GLY A 60 -6.28 -29.00 -0.26
C GLY A 60 -6.48 -27.83 0.71
N THR A 61 -5.42 -27.42 1.43
CA THR A 61 -5.48 -26.44 2.52
C THR A 61 -4.97 -25.10 2.05
N PRO A 62 -5.72 -23.98 2.30
CA PRO A 62 -5.24 -22.66 1.95
C PRO A 62 -3.89 -22.32 2.60
N LEU A 63 -2.94 -21.86 1.79
CA LEU A 63 -1.62 -21.41 2.18
C LEU A 63 -1.52 -19.90 2.03
N ARG A 64 -1.26 -19.18 3.11
CA ARG A 64 -1.23 -17.73 3.11
C ARG A 64 0.21 -17.21 3.17
N PRO A 65 0.72 -16.52 2.11
CA PRO A 65 1.95 -15.75 2.24
C PRO A 65 1.81 -14.68 3.33
N ASP A 66 2.77 -14.65 4.25
CA ASP A 66 2.77 -13.80 5.42
C ASP A 66 3.82 -12.70 5.24
N GLY A 67 3.40 -11.51 4.87
CA GLY A 67 4.25 -10.32 4.80
C GLY A 67 4.39 -9.64 6.16
N SER A 68 4.32 -8.31 6.18
CA SER A 68 4.40 -7.52 7.43
C SER A 68 3.08 -7.49 8.23
N ARG A 69 2.01 -8.14 7.75
CA ARG A 69 0.69 -8.19 8.40
C ARG A 69 0.07 -6.83 8.69
N TRP A 70 0.37 -5.85 7.85
CA TRP A 70 0.05 -4.44 8.03
C TRP A 70 -1.41 -4.06 7.78
N SER A 71 -2.16 -4.88 7.00
CA SER A 71 -3.54 -4.58 6.62
C SER A 71 -4.50 -4.57 7.81
N LEU A 72 -5.41 -3.58 7.83
CA LEU A 72 -6.55 -3.50 8.75
C LEU A 72 -7.73 -4.36 8.29
N SER A 73 -7.74 -4.83 7.02
CA SER A 73 -8.68 -5.83 6.51
C SER A 73 -8.17 -7.25 6.78
N ASN A 74 -9.03 -8.26 6.56
CA ASN A 74 -8.68 -9.67 6.75
C ASN A 74 -7.86 -10.28 5.59
N ILE A 75 -7.40 -9.48 4.64
CA ILE A 75 -6.72 -9.94 3.41
C ILE A 75 -5.52 -10.85 3.69
N ALA A 76 -4.77 -10.60 4.75
CA ALA A 76 -3.58 -11.35 5.12
C ALA A 76 -3.86 -12.49 6.11
N GLN A 77 -5.08 -12.62 6.63
CA GLN A 77 -5.41 -13.60 7.66
C GLN A 77 -5.32 -15.03 7.11
N PRO A 78 -4.48 -15.91 7.68
CA PRO A 78 -4.43 -17.32 7.30
C PRO A 78 -5.63 -18.07 7.88
N ASP A 79 -6.00 -19.18 7.24
CA ASP A 79 -6.93 -20.14 7.85
C ASP A 79 -6.19 -21.11 8.77
N LYS A 80 -5.23 -21.88 8.22
CA LYS A 80 -4.41 -22.84 8.97
C LYS A 80 -2.92 -22.67 8.71
N LEU A 81 -2.53 -22.40 7.46
CA LEU A 81 -1.13 -22.39 7.03
C LEU A 81 -0.69 -20.97 6.65
N ALA A 82 0.43 -20.55 7.20
CA ALA A 82 1.12 -19.31 6.83
C ALA A 82 2.54 -19.61 6.34
N LEU A 83 3.03 -18.83 5.39
CA LEU A 83 4.36 -18.92 4.82
C LEU A 83 5.06 -17.57 4.85
N SER A 84 6.20 -17.48 5.52
CA SER A 84 7.05 -16.30 5.47
C SER A 84 8.17 -16.50 4.46
N LEU A 85 8.32 -15.55 3.54
CA LEU A 85 9.43 -15.51 2.59
C LEU A 85 10.53 -14.53 2.99
N ALA A 86 10.59 -14.11 4.25
CA ALA A 86 11.54 -13.10 4.72
C ALA A 86 13.02 -13.46 4.52
N ALA A 87 13.32 -14.76 4.34
CA ALA A 87 14.66 -15.23 3.98
C ALA A 87 15.03 -15.00 2.51
N HIS A 88 14.04 -14.74 1.64
CA HIS A 88 14.24 -14.39 0.24
C HIS A 88 14.23 -12.87 0.09
N ASP A 89 15.42 -12.28 -0.07
CA ASP A 89 15.61 -10.85 0.07
C ASP A 89 16.60 -10.34 -0.99
N VAL A 90 16.06 -10.13 -2.20
CA VAL A 90 16.81 -9.74 -3.41
C VAL A 90 16.36 -8.36 -3.87
N ALA A 91 17.31 -7.48 -4.22
CA ALA A 91 17.09 -6.23 -4.94
C ALA A 91 18.28 -5.99 -5.88
N GLU A 92 18.18 -6.48 -7.10
CA GLU A 92 19.26 -6.43 -8.09
C GLU A 92 18.75 -5.84 -9.41
N GLU A 93 19.62 -5.14 -10.13
CA GLU A 93 19.29 -4.68 -11.47
C GLU A 93 19.17 -5.88 -12.42
N ILE A 94 18.10 -5.89 -13.25
CA ILE A 94 17.94 -7.00 -14.20
C ILE A 94 18.99 -6.95 -15.31
N PRO A 95 19.49 -8.11 -15.78
CA PRO A 95 20.45 -8.19 -16.87
C PRO A 95 19.95 -7.51 -18.16
N LEU A 96 20.84 -7.00 -18.97
CA LEU A 96 20.51 -6.42 -20.27
C LEU A 96 19.81 -7.45 -21.19
N SER A 97 20.22 -8.72 -21.11
CA SER A 97 19.63 -9.83 -21.88
C SER A 97 18.16 -10.09 -21.56
N TRP A 98 17.67 -9.62 -20.40
CA TRP A 98 16.26 -9.74 -20.04
C TRP A 98 15.40 -8.65 -20.69
N ARG A 99 15.99 -7.52 -21.09
CA ARG A 99 15.26 -6.35 -21.59
C ARG A 99 14.99 -6.50 -23.09
N SER A 100 13.74 -6.31 -23.50
CA SER A 100 13.45 -6.15 -24.92
C SER A 100 14.02 -4.83 -25.45
N ALA A 101 14.32 -4.74 -26.75
CA ALA A 101 14.93 -3.53 -27.31
C ALA A 101 14.04 -2.27 -27.13
N PRO A 102 12.71 -2.33 -27.33
CA PRO A 102 11.84 -1.19 -27.05
C PRO A 102 11.86 -0.78 -25.57
N TYR A 103 11.90 -1.75 -24.66
CA TYR A 103 11.96 -1.48 -23.24
C TYR A 103 13.29 -0.83 -22.83
N ALA A 104 14.41 -1.34 -23.33
CA ALA A 104 15.72 -0.75 -23.08
C ALA A 104 15.79 0.72 -23.55
N ALA A 105 15.22 1.02 -24.72
CA ALA A 105 15.13 2.39 -25.23
C ALA A 105 14.25 3.28 -24.33
N SER A 106 13.11 2.78 -23.88
CA SER A 106 12.21 3.49 -22.95
C SER A 106 12.89 3.80 -21.62
N LEU A 107 13.63 2.83 -21.05
CA LEU A 107 14.40 3.02 -19.82
C LEU A 107 15.45 4.13 -19.96
N ALA A 108 16.20 4.11 -21.06
CA ALA A 108 17.22 5.13 -21.34
C ALA A 108 16.58 6.54 -21.47
N ALA A 109 15.49 6.64 -22.22
CA ALA A 109 14.76 7.91 -22.39
C ALA A 109 14.20 8.44 -21.05
N GLY A 110 13.65 7.54 -20.21
CA GLY A 110 13.09 7.88 -18.89
C GLY A 110 14.14 7.99 -17.78
N LYS A 111 15.41 7.67 -18.05
CA LYS A 111 16.47 7.54 -17.03
C LYS A 111 16.05 6.61 -15.89
N LEU A 112 15.41 5.48 -16.25
CA LEU A 112 14.89 4.50 -15.30
C LEU A 112 15.80 3.29 -15.20
N THR A 113 15.83 2.67 -14.03
CA THR A 113 16.59 1.42 -13.78
C THR A 113 15.61 0.34 -13.31
N PRO A 114 15.47 -0.77 -14.03
CA PRO A 114 14.58 -1.86 -13.65
C PRO A 114 15.28 -2.80 -12.66
N MET A 115 14.64 -3.01 -11.52
CA MET A 115 15.16 -3.84 -10.43
C MET A 115 14.32 -5.10 -10.27
N LEU A 116 14.96 -6.26 -10.15
CA LEU A 116 14.34 -7.49 -9.65
C LEU A 116 14.29 -7.40 -8.12
N VAL A 117 13.10 -7.37 -7.57
CA VAL A 117 12.88 -7.19 -6.13
C VAL A 117 12.05 -8.34 -5.59
N SER A 118 12.48 -8.95 -4.49
CA SER A 118 11.70 -9.98 -3.80
C SER A 118 10.37 -9.43 -3.30
N GLY A 119 9.29 -10.18 -3.50
CA GLY A 119 7.97 -9.81 -3.03
C GLY A 119 7.89 -9.65 -1.49
N SER A 120 8.72 -10.38 -0.75
CA SER A 120 8.84 -10.33 0.71
C SER A 120 9.67 -9.17 1.24
N MET A 121 10.44 -8.47 0.39
CA MET A 121 11.27 -7.36 0.82
C MET A 121 10.42 -6.21 1.39
N LYS A 122 10.74 -5.73 2.58
CA LYS A 122 10.09 -4.55 3.16
C LYS A 122 10.48 -3.30 2.39
N ILE A 123 9.53 -2.39 2.17
CA ILE A 123 9.77 -1.13 1.45
C ILE A 123 10.89 -0.33 2.09
N GLN A 124 10.96 -0.28 3.43
CA GLN A 124 12.06 0.37 4.15
C GLN A 124 13.43 -0.20 3.76
N ARG A 125 13.53 -1.53 3.65
CA ARG A 125 14.78 -2.19 3.27
C ARG A 125 15.09 -1.96 1.79
N LEU A 126 14.07 -2.00 0.93
CA LEU A 126 14.20 -1.67 -0.49
C LEU A 126 14.71 -0.24 -0.69
N ASN A 127 14.14 0.75 0.01
CA ASN A 127 14.61 2.13 -0.04
C ASN A 127 16.08 2.26 0.31
N ARG A 128 16.55 1.52 1.34
CA ARG A 128 17.98 1.50 1.72
C ARG A 128 18.86 0.87 0.64
N ALA A 129 18.43 -0.25 0.07
CA ALA A 129 19.17 -0.94 -0.99
C ALA A 129 19.28 -0.09 -2.26
N LEU A 130 18.22 0.63 -2.61
CA LEU A 130 18.20 1.55 -3.74
C LEU A 130 19.08 2.77 -3.50
N ALA A 131 19.02 3.37 -2.31
CA ALA A 131 19.81 4.55 -1.97
C ALA A 131 21.32 4.28 -2.07
N LEU A 132 21.78 3.08 -1.68
CA LEU A 132 23.17 2.65 -1.85
C LEU A 132 23.63 2.58 -3.33
N ARG A 133 22.67 2.52 -4.26
CA ARG A 133 22.89 2.52 -5.71
C ARG A 133 22.57 3.87 -6.37
N ASN A 134 22.36 4.93 -5.58
CA ASN A 134 21.88 6.24 -6.04
C ASN A 134 20.52 6.15 -6.78
N LEU A 135 19.67 5.21 -6.37
CA LEU A 135 18.34 4.98 -6.91
C LEU A 135 17.26 5.24 -5.85
N ALA A 136 16.03 5.46 -6.30
CA ALA A 136 14.85 5.57 -5.47
C ALA A 136 13.62 5.00 -6.17
N LEU A 137 12.61 4.60 -5.38
CA LEU A 137 11.28 4.31 -5.91
C LEU A 137 10.69 5.58 -6.53
N GLN A 138 9.90 5.43 -7.60
CA GLN A 138 9.22 6.56 -8.23
C GLN A 138 8.14 7.14 -7.32
N THR A 139 7.44 6.28 -6.58
CA THR A 139 6.40 6.63 -5.61
C THR A 139 6.35 5.56 -4.52
N SER A 140 5.68 5.86 -3.40
CA SER A 140 5.48 4.92 -2.30
C SER A 140 4.18 5.22 -1.55
N GLY A 141 3.83 4.37 -0.59
CA GLY A 141 2.76 4.63 0.37
C GLY A 141 3.15 5.63 1.46
N ALA A 142 2.22 5.86 2.38
CA ALA A 142 2.45 6.73 3.55
C ALA A 142 3.42 6.11 4.57
N SER A 143 3.58 4.79 4.56
CA SER A 143 4.48 4.06 5.44
C SER A 143 5.31 3.05 4.64
N ASP A 144 6.44 2.63 5.18
CA ASP A 144 7.42 1.76 4.53
C ASP A 144 7.64 0.41 5.24
N GLY A 145 6.83 0.10 6.23
CA GLY A 145 6.88 -1.17 6.97
C GLY A 145 6.30 -2.36 6.23
N GLN A 146 5.54 -2.16 5.15
CA GLN A 146 4.94 -3.20 4.33
C GLN A 146 6.00 -3.93 3.50
N THR A 147 5.71 -5.19 3.12
CA THR A 147 6.45 -5.86 2.05
C THR A 147 5.97 -5.36 0.68
N LEU A 148 6.83 -5.45 -0.35
CA LEU A 148 6.50 -5.04 -1.72
C LEU A 148 5.21 -5.73 -2.21
N ALA A 149 5.17 -7.06 -2.14
CA ALA A 149 3.99 -7.82 -2.58
C ALA A 149 2.74 -7.48 -1.77
N GLY A 150 2.87 -7.30 -0.44
CA GLY A 150 1.74 -6.93 0.42
C GLY A 150 1.20 -5.53 0.12
N ALA A 151 2.07 -4.57 -0.14
CA ALA A 151 1.71 -3.21 -0.53
C ALA A 151 1.00 -3.19 -1.89
N CYS A 152 1.55 -3.87 -2.91
CA CYS A 152 0.92 -3.96 -4.22
C CYS A 152 -0.41 -4.72 -4.17
N ALA A 153 -0.50 -5.82 -3.40
CA ALA A 153 -1.72 -6.62 -3.27
C ALA A 153 -2.95 -5.81 -2.87
N THR A 154 -2.77 -4.73 -2.13
CA THR A 154 -3.83 -3.89 -1.58
C THR A 154 -3.96 -2.54 -2.26
N GLY A 155 -3.10 -2.23 -3.23
CA GLY A 155 -3.09 -0.95 -3.93
C GLY A 155 -2.53 0.20 -3.10
N THR A 156 -1.52 -0.07 -2.26
CA THR A 156 -0.86 0.96 -1.43
C THR A 156 -0.38 2.13 -2.27
N HIS A 157 -0.73 3.33 -1.85
CA HIS A 157 -0.46 4.59 -2.53
C HIS A 157 0.00 5.68 -1.57
N GLY A 158 0.59 6.75 -2.14
CA GLY A 158 0.88 8.00 -1.45
C GLY A 158 -0.12 9.09 -1.84
N ALA A 159 0.43 10.22 -2.29
CA ALA A 159 -0.33 11.38 -2.76
C ALA A 159 0.20 11.90 -4.11
N ALA A 160 0.66 10.99 -4.98
CA ALA A 160 1.37 11.32 -6.21
C ALA A 160 0.40 11.68 -7.35
N LEU A 161 0.36 12.96 -7.70
CA LEU A 161 -0.51 13.47 -8.77
C LEU A 161 -0.13 12.95 -10.17
N ASN A 162 1.16 12.64 -10.38
CA ASN A 162 1.71 12.36 -11.71
C ASN A 162 2.23 10.93 -11.89
N LEU A 163 2.42 10.17 -10.81
CA LEU A 163 3.16 8.90 -10.82
C LEU A 163 2.29 7.68 -10.47
N GLY A 164 1.08 7.88 -9.99
CA GLY A 164 0.21 6.79 -9.56
C GLY A 164 0.59 6.19 -8.20
N ALA A 165 0.24 4.92 -8.01
CA ALA A 165 0.49 4.14 -6.80
C ALA A 165 1.74 3.25 -6.96
N LEU A 166 2.14 2.57 -5.88
CA LEU A 166 3.33 1.71 -5.90
C LEU A 166 3.23 0.60 -6.97
N HIS A 167 2.08 -0.04 -7.11
CA HIS A 167 1.86 -1.09 -8.09
C HIS A 167 1.96 -0.62 -9.55
N ASP A 168 1.83 0.69 -9.81
CA ASP A 168 2.00 1.26 -11.16
C ASP A 168 3.48 1.32 -11.59
N THR A 169 4.41 1.12 -10.66
CA THR A 169 5.86 1.03 -10.95
C THR A 169 6.31 -0.36 -11.39
N LEU A 170 5.44 -1.36 -11.29
CA LEU A 170 5.75 -2.73 -11.70
C LEU A 170 5.75 -2.88 -13.22
N ARG A 171 6.64 -3.74 -13.74
CA ARG A 171 6.72 -4.10 -15.17
C ARG A 171 6.60 -5.60 -15.40
N ALA A 172 6.83 -6.40 -14.38
CA ALA A 172 6.48 -7.82 -14.37
C ALA A 172 6.28 -8.30 -12.94
N VAL A 173 5.49 -9.36 -12.77
CA VAL A 173 5.27 -10.03 -11.49
C VAL A 173 5.56 -11.52 -11.66
N HIS A 174 6.44 -12.06 -10.83
CA HIS A 174 6.83 -13.47 -10.83
C HIS A 174 6.04 -14.22 -9.77
N LEU A 175 5.14 -15.08 -10.20
CA LEU A 175 4.17 -15.78 -9.37
C LEU A 175 4.45 -17.29 -9.34
N MET A 176 4.51 -17.89 -8.17
CA MET A 176 4.38 -19.33 -8.02
C MET A 176 2.90 -19.71 -8.00
N VAL A 177 2.46 -20.49 -8.97
CA VAL A 177 1.04 -20.86 -9.21
C VAL A 177 0.75 -22.34 -8.95
N GLY A 178 1.78 -23.12 -8.65
CA GLY A 178 1.69 -24.55 -8.33
C GLY A 178 2.99 -25.05 -7.68
N PRO A 179 3.05 -26.30 -7.21
CA PRO A 179 4.20 -26.85 -6.51
C PRO A 179 5.53 -26.82 -7.29
N GLN A 180 5.44 -26.93 -8.62
CA GLN A 180 6.60 -26.91 -9.54
C GLN A 180 6.34 -26.00 -10.72
N GLN A 181 5.61 -24.91 -10.53
CA GLN A 181 5.23 -24.03 -11.60
C GLN A 181 5.25 -22.58 -11.16
N ALA A 182 5.99 -21.75 -11.92
CA ALA A 182 5.93 -20.31 -11.80
C ALA A 182 5.59 -19.66 -13.15
N VAL A 183 5.06 -18.46 -13.08
CA VAL A 183 4.72 -17.62 -14.25
C VAL A 183 5.28 -16.23 -14.04
N LEU A 184 6.04 -15.74 -15.01
CA LEU A 184 6.45 -14.34 -15.09
C LEU A 184 5.43 -13.60 -15.94
N VAL A 185 4.57 -12.82 -15.29
CA VAL A 185 3.49 -12.08 -15.94
C VAL A 185 3.97 -10.68 -16.28
N GLN A 186 3.76 -10.24 -17.51
CA GLN A 186 4.08 -8.90 -17.99
C GLN A 186 2.98 -8.36 -18.91
N PRO A 187 2.94 -7.04 -19.20
CA PRO A 187 2.02 -6.49 -20.19
C PRO A 187 2.33 -7.02 -21.60
N SER A 188 1.35 -6.97 -22.51
CA SER A 188 1.46 -7.44 -23.89
C SER A 188 2.57 -6.72 -24.67
N ALA A 189 2.93 -5.48 -24.29
CA ALA A 189 4.08 -4.76 -24.86
C ALA A 189 5.43 -5.46 -24.66
N GLY A 190 5.51 -6.50 -23.81
CA GLY A 190 6.65 -7.39 -23.67
C GLY A 190 7.94 -6.73 -23.23
N PRO A 191 8.01 -6.11 -22.03
CA PRO A 191 9.25 -5.49 -21.54
C PRO A 191 10.39 -6.48 -21.37
N LEU A 192 10.08 -7.75 -21.09
CA LEU A 192 11.09 -8.77 -20.84
C LEU A 192 11.15 -9.81 -21.97
N THR A 193 12.34 -10.38 -22.17
CA THR A 193 12.60 -11.47 -23.11
C THR A 193 12.44 -12.84 -22.43
N ASN A 194 12.38 -13.91 -23.24
CA ASN A 194 12.38 -15.29 -22.72
C ASN A 194 13.66 -15.65 -21.93
N GLN A 195 14.74 -14.86 -22.03
CA GLN A 195 15.95 -15.12 -21.23
C GLN A 195 15.64 -14.95 -19.73
N ALA A 196 14.78 -14.01 -19.36
CA ALA A 196 14.35 -13.84 -17.98
C ALA A 196 13.77 -15.12 -17.36
N THR A 197 12.89 -15.81 -18.10
CA THR A 197 12.28 -17.06 -17.60
C THR A 197 13.25 -18.23 -17.57
N LYS A 198 14.21 -18.28 -18.50
CA LYS A 198 15.27 -19.30 -18.48
C LYS A 198 16.14 -19.17 -17.23
N ASP A 199 16.57 -17.95 -16.92
CA ASP A 199 17.42 -17.69 -15.77
C ASP A 199 16.65 -17.92 -14.47
N LEU A 200 15.42 -17.44 -14.35
CA LEU A 200 14.56 -17.66 -13.18
C LEU A 200 14.27 -19.15 -12.95
N SER A 201 14.01 -19.92 -14.03
CA SER A 201 13.84 -21.38 -13.94
C SER A 201 15.10 -22.06 -13.42
N HIS A 202 16.26 -21.67 -13.94
CA HIS A 202 17.55 -22.20 -13.51
C HIS A 202 17.83 -21.88 -12.03
N TRP A 203 17.54 -20.65 -11.60
CA TRP A 203 17.78 -20.21 -10.23
C TRP A 203 16.86 -20.90 -9.22
N LEU A 204 15.58 -21.05 -9.54
CA LEU A 204 14.61 -21.69 -8.63
C LEU A 204 14.65 -23.22 -8.66
N GLY A 205 15.15 -23.83 -9.76
CA GLY A 205 15.16 -25.27 -9.94
C GLY A 205 13.79 -25.85 -10.39
N PHE A 206 12.87 -25.00 -10.85
CA PHE A 206 11.60 -25.42 -11.44
C PHE A 206 11.15 -24.43 -12.54
N PRO A 207 10.29 -24.90 -13.49
CA PRO A 207 9.92 -24.09 -14.65
C PRO A 207 9.22 -22.78 -14.31
N THR A 208 9.68 -21.72 -14.97
CA THR A 208 9.01 -20.41 -15.04
C THR A 208 8.62 -20.16 -16.50
N THR A 209 7.35 -19.89 -16.79
CA THR A 209 6.84 -19.55 -18.12
C THR A 209 6.61 -18.04 -18.22
N LEU A 210 6.75 -17.47 -19.44
CA LEU A 210 6.43 -16.08 -19.71
C LEU A 210 4.98 -15.96 -20.17
N LEU A 211 4.23 -15.05 -19.53
CA LEU A 211 2.86 -14.71 -19.94
C LEU A 211 2.78 -13.20 -20.18
N SER A 212 2.56 -12.83 -21.45
CA SER A 212 2.40 -11.43 -21.87
C SER A 212 0.92 -11.18 -22.16
N ASP A 213 0.22 -10.56 -21.20
CA ASP A 213 -1.22 -10.30 -21.25
C ASP A 213 -1.56 -9.12 -20.33
N ASP A 214 -2.22 -8.09 -20.88
CA ASP A 214 -2.52 -6.87 -20.15
C ASP A 214 -3.52 -7.06 -19.01
N ASN A 215 -4.52 -7.94 -19.19
CA ASN A 215 -5.50 -8.23 -18.14
C ASN A 215 -4.89 -9.04 -17.00
N VAL A 216 -4.08 -10.06 -17.33
CA VAL A 216 -3.41 -10.87 -16.33
C VAL A 216 -2.37 -10.05 -15.59
N PHE A 217 -1.63 -9.18 -16.28
CA PHE A 217 -0.69 -8.26 -15.66
C PHE A 217 -1.41 -7.25 -14.76
N GLY A 218 -2.48 -6.63 -15.25
CA GLY A 218 -3.32 -5.71 -14.47
C GLY A 218 -3.90 -6.37 -13.21
N ALA A 219 -4.30 -7.64 -13.29
CA ALA A 219 -4.72 -8.40 -12.10
C ALA A 219 -3.54 -8.68 -11.15
N ALA A 220 -2.35 -8.99 -11.68
CA ALA A 220 -1.17 -9.30 -10.89
C ALA A 220 -0.60 -8.08 -10.15
N GLN A 221 -0.82 -6.86 -10.64
CA GLN A 221 -0.43 -5.62 -9.96
C GLN A 221 -1.20 -5.42 -8.64
N VAL A 222 -2.52 -5.67 -8.62
CA VAL A 222 -3.36 -5.63 -7.41
C VAL A 222 -4.00 -7.00 -7.21
N HIS A 223 -3.18 -7.95 -6.79
CA HIS A 223 -3.50 -9.38 -6.80
C HIS A 223 -4.35 -9.86 -5.61
N LEU A 224 -4.69 -9.02 -4.66
CA LEU A 224 -5.45 -9.34 -3.43
C LEU A 224 -4.92 -10.59 -2.70
N GLY A 225 -3.65 -10.92 -2.93
CA GLY A 225 -3.01 -12.13 -2.44
C GLY A 225 -3.66 -13.43 -2.89
N SER A 226 -4.25 -13.48 -4.09
CA SER A 226 -5.09 -14.59 -4.55
C SER A 226 -4.73 -15.13 -5.94
N LEU A 227 -3.57 -14.72 -6.49
CA LEU A 227 -3.09 -15.16 -7.81
C LEU A 227 -1.86 -16.10 -7.73
N GLY A 228 -1.56 -16.64 -6.56
CA GLY A 228 -0.36 -17.40 -6.26
C GLY A 228 0.51 -16.69 -5.22
N ILE A 229 1.76 -17.12 -5.11
CA ILE A 229 2.77 -16.51 -4.23
C ILE A 229 3.65 -15.60 -5.08
N VAL A 230 3.70 -14.31 -4.76
CA VAL A 230 4.63 -13.37 -5.41
C VAL A 230 6.05 -13.68 -4.91
N LEU A 231 6.87 -14.21 -5.79
CA LEU A 231 8.29 -14.47 -5.53
C LEU A 231 9.08 -13.18 -5.68
N ASN A 232 8.93 -12.54 -6.84
CA ASN A 232 9.64 -11.31 -7.20
C ASN A 232 8.73 -10.41 -8.06
N ALA A 233 9.15 -9.16 -8.20
CA ALA A 233 8.61 -8.25 -9.19
C ALA A 233 9.74 -7.46 -9.87
N ILE A 234 9.53 -7.04 -11.11
CA ILE A 234 10.38 -6.04 -11.77
C ILE A 234 9.79 -4.68 -11.47
N VAL A 235 10.57 -3.87 -10.76
CA VAL A 235 10.19 -2.51 -10.32
C VAL A 235 11.03 -1.50 -11.07
N GLU A 236 10.40 -0.53 -11.73
CA GLU A 236 11.11 0.61 -12.28
C GLU A 236 11.44 1.62 -11.19
N THR A 237 12.72 1.90 -11.07
CA THR A 237 13.30 2.90 -10.17
C THR A 237 13.85 4.07 -10.96
N ARG A 238 14.10 5.17 -10.30
CA ARG A 238 14.69 6.38 -10.90
C ARG A 238 15.91 6.82 -10.11
N PRO A 239 16.75 7.74 -10.63
CA PRO A 239 17.83 8.33 -9.86
C PRO A 239 17.36 8.92 -8.54
N LEU A 240 18.21 8.90 -7.53
CA LEU A 240 17.96 9.55 -6.25
C LEU A 240 17.61 11.03 -6.47
N TYR A 241 16.69 11.57 -5.69
CA TYR A 241 16.18 12.93 -5.84
C TYR A 241 15.89 13.55 -4.46
N PHE A 242 15.76 14.86 -4.39
CA PHE A 242 15.33 15.58 -3.20
C PHE A 242 13.84 15.87 -3.23
N TRP A 243 13.25 15.92 -2.04
CA TRP A 243 11.92 16.45 -1.79
C TRP A 243 11.97 17.79 -1.09
N THR A 244 11.20 18.74 -1.57
CA THR A 244 10.84 19.92 -0.80
C THR A 244 9.37 19.80 -0.41
N GLN A 245 9.11 19.71 0.89
CA GLN A 245 7.77 19.68 1.47
C GLN A 245 7.42 21.05 2.04
N VAL A 246 6.22 21.52 1.73
CA VAL A 246 5.61 22.71 2.31
C VAL A 246 4.31 22.30 2.98
N ILE A 247 4.12 22.73 4.23
CA ILE A 247 2.88 22.53 5.00
C ILE A 247 2.41 23.89 5.49
N THR A 248 1.19 24.28 5.13
CA THR A 248 0.57 25.53 5.60
C THR A 248 -0.73 25.28 6.33
N PRO A 249 -0.89 25.85 7.53
CA PRO A 249 -2.12 25.71 8.31
C PRO A 249 -3.16 26.78 7.95
N HIS A 250 -4.42 26.37 7.84
CA HIS A 250 -5.55 27.24 7.50
C HIS A 250 -6.67 27.15 8.54
N ALA A 251 -7.23 28.30 8.91
CA ALA A 251 -8.41 28.39 9.76
C ALA A 251 -9.71 28.45 8.93
N ASP A 252 -9.60 28.97 7.71
CA ASP A 252 -10.67 29.19 6.76
C ASP A 252 -10.91 27.96 5.85
N ASP A 253 -11.77 28.12 4.88
CA ASP A 253 -12.15 27.10 3.90
C ASP A 253 -11.22 27.05 2.66
N ALA A 254 -10.00 27.62 2.70
CA ALA A 254 -9.04 27.61 1.58
C ALA A 254 -8.77 26.18 1.06
N TRP A 255 -8.80 25.18 1.97
CA TRP A 255 -8.67 23.77 1.61
C TRP A 255 -9.72 23.30 0.59
N ARG A 256 -10.92 23.87 0.57
CA ARG A 256 -11.97 23.52 -0.39
C ARG A 256 -11.56 23.87 -1.81
N THR A 257 -10.95 25.05 -2.00
CA THR A 257 -10.40 25.45 -3.28
C THR A 257 -9.30 24.52 -3.76
N VAL A 258 -8.44 24.06 -2.84
CA VAL A 258 -7.41 23.05 -3.14
C VAL A 258 -8.03 21.74 -3.61
N LEU A 259 -9.07 21.26 -2.95
CA LEU A 259 -9.76 20.02 -3.35
C LEU A 259 -10.47 20.17 -4.71
N LYS A 260 -11.10 21.29 -4.95
CA LYS A 260 -11.80 21.58 -6.22
C LYS A 260 -10.85 21.70 -7.41
N ASN A 261 -9.69 22.32 -7.19
CA ASN A 261 -8.73 22.60 -8.26
C ASN A 261 -7.62 21.56 -8.36
N HIS A 262 -7.53 20.61 -7.41
CA HIS A 262 -6.44 19.64 -7.28
C HIS A 262 -5.05 20.28 -7.23
N SER A 263 -4.98 21.49 -6.70
CA SER A 263 -3.79 22.33 -6.71
C SER A 263 -3.79 23.28 -5.51
N PRO A 264 -2.63 23.51 -4.88
CA PRO A 264 -2.47 24.52 -3.84
C PRO A 264 -2.20 25.92 -4.44
N ALA A 265 -2.51 26.15 -5.73
CA ALA A 265 -2.30 27.41 -6.39
C ALA A 265 -2.97 28.57 -5.63
N GLY A 266 -2.26 29.67 -5.47
CA GLY A 266 -2.73 30.84 -4.70
C GLY A 266 -2.45 30.74 -3.18
N ILE A 267 -1.95 29.61 -2.67
CA ILE A 267 -1.50 29.50 -1.29
C ILE A 267 0.00 29.84 -1.22
N ALA A 268 0.35 30.81 -0.40
CA ALA A 268 1.73 31.24 -0.26
C ALA A 268 2.68 30.10 0.13
N GLY A 269 3.83 30.03 -0.52
CA GLY A 269 4.87 29.02 -0.27
C GLY A 269 4.72 27.73 -1.05
N HIS A 270 3.55 27.43 -1.63
CA HIS A 270 3.34 26.24 -2.43
C HIS A 270 3.62 26.50 -3.92
N GLN A 271 4.11 25.45 -4.61
CA GLN A 271 4.17 25.48 -6.08
C GLN A 271 2.80 25.15 -6.66
N GLN A 272 2.50 25.72 -7.83
CA GLN A 272 1.22 25.52 -8.51
C GLN A 272 0.98 24.05 -8.88
N ASN A 273 2.01 23.37 -9.38
CA ASN A 273 1.95 21.97 -9.85
C ASN A 273 2.93 21.11 -9.06
N PRO A 274 2.61 20.74 -7.82
CA PRO A 274 3.46 19.87 -7.03
C PRO A 274 3.37 18.43 -7.55
N ASN A 275 4.36 17.60 -7.22
CA ASN A 275 4.32 16.17 -7.52
C ASN A 275 3.35 15.42 -6.60
N TYR A 276 3.18 15.92 -5.36
CA TYR A 276 2.33 15.34 -4.32
C TYR A 276 1.48 16.39 -3.66
N LEU A 277 0.22 16.04 -3.41
CA LEU A 277 -0.75 16.92 -2.78
C LEU A 277 -1.57 16.15 -1.75
N GLN A 278 -1.58 16.67 -0.54
CA GLN A 278 -2.39 16.16 0.56
C GLN A 278 -3.02 17.31 1.33
N VAL A 279 -4.25 17.09 1.81
CA VAL A 279 -4.91 17.96 2.78
C VAL A 279 -5.22 17.13 4.03
N VAL A 280 -4.92 17.67 5.20
CA VAL A 280 -5.32 17.07 6.48
C VAL A 280 -6.37 17.97 7.11
N LEU A 281 -7.49 17.38 7.54
CA LEU A 281 -8.59 18.11 8.17
C LEU A 281 -8.81 17.65 9.62
N ASN A 282 -9.01 18.62 10.50
CA ASN A 282 -9.71 18.37 11.75
C ASN A 282 -11.21 18.22 11.41
N PRO A 283 -11.83 17.06 11.68
CA PRO A 283 -13.22 16.81 11.30
C PRO A 283 -14.21 17.71 12.03
N PHE A 284 -13.82 18.25 13.18
CA PHE A 284 -14.66 19.08 14.03
C PHE A 284 -14.21 20.54 14.04
N LYS A 285 -15.11 21.43 14.46
CA LYS A 285 -14.72 22.81 14.75
C LYS A 285 -13.65 22.80 15.84
N PRO A 286 -12.46 23.40 15.61
CA PRO A 286 -11.38 23.36 16.59
C PRO A 286 -11.75 24.06 17.90
N LEU A 287 -11.05 23.68 18.97
CA LEU A 287 -11.09 24.40 20.24
C LEU A 287 -9.64 24.69 20.67
N PRO A 288 -9.25 25.97 20.91
CA PRO A 288 -10.12 27.17 20.74
C PRO A 288 -10.58 27.41 19.30
N ILE A 289 -11.69 28.12 19.12
CA ILE A 289 -12.35 28.32 17.79
C ILE A 289 -11.41 29.00 16.77
N ALA A 290 -10.50 29.85 17.20
CA ALA A 290 -9.50 30.51 16.35
C ALA A 290 -8.38 29.59 15.87
N SER A 291 -8.34 28.34 16.32
CA SER A 291 -7.29 27.37 15.92
C SER A 291 -7.48 26.92 14.47
N LYS A 292 -6.36 26.46 13.89
CA LYS A 292 -6.34 25.95 12.51
C LYS A 292 -7.19 24.67 12.39
N ARG A 293 -7.87 24.52 11.25
CA ARG A 293 -8.74 23.39 10.95
C ARG A 293 -8.18 22.51 9.85
N ALA A 294 -7.40 23.06 8.93
CA ALA A 294 -6.87 22.36 7.79
C ALA A 294 -5.37 22.61 7.63
N TRP A 295 -4.67 21.64 7.07
CA TRP A 295 -3.26 21.75 6.67
C TRP A 295 -3.15 21.30 5.23
N VAL A 296 -2.70 22.22 4.37
CA VAL A 296 -2.36 21.91 2.98
C VAL A 296 -0.89 21.51 2.94
N MET A 297 -0.62 20.36 2.36
CA MET A 297 0.72 19.82 2.22
C MET A 297 1.01 19.55 0.75
N SER A 298 2.08 20.14 0.23
CA SER A 298 2.58 19.82 -1.11
C SER A 298 4.03 19.40 -1.06
N MET A 299 4.44 18.58 -2.03
CA MET A 299 5.83 18.19 -2.19
C MET A 299 6.22 18.27 -3.66
N THR A 300 7.44 18.75 -3.87
CA THR A 300 8.05 18.87 -5.20
C THR A 300 9.40 18.19 -5.17
N ASP A 301 9.68 17.40 -6.17
CA ASP A 301 10.97 16.77 -6.34
C ASP A 301 11.93 17.67 -7.13
N THR A 302 13.22 17.57 -6.78
CA THR A 302 14.30 18.26 -7.45
C THR A 302 15.46 17.30 -7.65
N VAL A 303 16.33 17.61 -8.60
CA VAL A 303 17.51 16.78 -8.89
C VAL A 303 18.38 16.66 -7.65
N PHE A 304 18.80 15.43 -7.35
CA PHE A 304 19.77 15.18 -6.30
C PHE A 304 21.11 15.83 -6.63
N SER A 305 21.65 16.59 -5.69
CA SER A 305 23.01 17.13 -5.75
C SER A 305 23.67 16.93 -4.40
N ASN A 306 24.98 16.60 -4.40
CA ASN A 306 25.75 16.53 -3.16
C ASN A 306 25.85 17.93 -2.53
N GLN A 307 24.88 18.28 -1.70
CA GLN A 307 24.91 19.51 -0.93
C GLN A 307 25.43 19.23 0.48
N PRO A 308 26.43 19.98 0.97
CA PRO A 308 26.87 19.85 2.35
C PRO A 308 25.72 20.08 3.33
N GLY A 309 25.56 19.17 4.30
CA GLY A 309 24.54 19.29 5.35
C GLY A 309 23.18 18.67 5.05
N VAL A 310 22.97 18.12 3.87
CA VAL A 310 21.77 17.31 3.59
C VAL A 310 22.04 15.86 3.96
N ASP A 311 21.28 15.34 4.92
CA ASP A 311 21.40 13.94 5.32
C ASP A 311 20.74 13.03 4.26
N ILE A 312 21.57 12.29 3.53
CA ILE A 312 21.15 11.31 2.54
C ILE A 312 20.83 9.95 3.15
N ARG A 313 21.04 9.77 4.46
CA ARG A 313 20.73 8.51 5.13
C ARG A 313 19.21 8.31 5.22
N PRO A 314 18.75 7.06 5.08
CA PRO A 314 17.34 6.76 5.30
C PRO A 314 16.87 7.25 6.66
N ALA A 315 15.71 7.77 6.71
CA ALA A 315 14.96 8.48 7.72
C ALA A 315 15.04 8.08 9.20
N ALA A 316 15.85 7.13 9.59
CA ALA A 316 16.11 6.88 11.02
C ALA A 316 16.69 8.13 11.73
N ALA A 317 17.16 9.13 10.98
CA ALA A 317 17.79 10.34 11.48
C ALA A 317 17.01 11.64 11.19
N VAL A 318 15.97 11.61 10.40
CA VAL A 318 15.12 12.79 10.14
C VAL A 318 13.96 12.79 11.12
N ALA A 319 13.68 13.94 11.74
CA ALA A 319 12.52 14.09 12.62
C ALA A 319 11.27 13.50 11.96
N PRO A 320 10.50 12.67 12.67
CA PRO A 320 9.39 11.94 12.08
C PRO A 320 8.44 12.91 11.39
N ASN A 321 8.11 12.58 10.13
CA ASN A 321 6.97 13.21 9.49
C ASN A 321 5.75 12.76 10.28
N PRO A 322 4.89 13.66 10.72
CA PRO A 322 3.70 13.23 11.44
C PRO A 322 2.81 12.41 10.51
N ASP A 323 2.93 11.11 10.57
CA ASP A 323 1.97 10.18 10.00
C ASP A 323 0.67 10.27 10.79
N LEU A 324 -0.46 10.16 10.11
CA LEU A 324 -1.76 10.05 10.77
C LEU A 324 -1.79 8.87 11.75
N MET A 325 -1.02 7.81 11.51
CA MET A 325 -0.90 6.68 12.43
C MET A 325 -0.18 7.02 13.74
N GLU A 326 0.78 7.98 13.75
CA GLU A 326 1.37 8.50 14.98
C GLU A 326 0.38 9.35 15.78
N LEU A 327 -0.55 10.03 15.10
CA LEU A 327 -1.65 10.70 15.77
C LEU A 327 -2.50 9.70 16.56
N LEU A 328 -2.76 8.51 15.98
CA LEU A 328 -3.49 7.46 16.67
C LEU A 328 -2.79 6.98 17.93
N ALA A 329 -1.46 6.79 17.88
CA ALA A 329 -0.68 6.43 19.05
C ALA A 329 -0.78 7.47 20.18
N ALA A 330 -0.77 8.75 19.83
CA ALA A 330 -0.95 9.82 20.82
C ALA A 330 -2.37 9.86 21.40
N LEU A 331 -3.37 9.35 20.67
CA LEU A 331 -4.76 9.28 21.10
C LEU A 331 -5.12 7.98 21.83
N GLU A 332 -4.30 6.95 21.79
CA GLU A 332 -4.56 5.65 22.44
C GLU A 332 -4.70 5.70 23.96
N ASN A 333 -4.03 6.64 24.61
CA ASN A 333 -4.12 6.82 26.06
C ASN A 333 -5.43 7.47 26.52
N PHE A 334 -6.40 7.63 25.62
CA PHE A 334 -7.62 8.37 25.87
C PHE A 334 -8.82 7.51 26.31
N ASP A 335 -8.77 6.19 26.13
CA ASP A 335 -9.90 5.29 26.41
C ASP A 335 -10.24 5.14 27.92
N ASP A 336 -9.31 5.48 28.81
CA ASP A 336 -9.46 5.23 30.25
C ASP A 336 -10.02 6.43 31.04
N ILE A 337 -10.24 7.57 30.38
CA ILE A 337 -10.72 8.80 31.02
C ILE A 337 -12.01 9.21 30.32
N GLY A 338 -13.15 9.14 30.97
CA GLY A 338 -14.46 9.53 30.41
C GLY A 338 -14.44 10.94 29.79
N PHE A 339 -14.25 11.02 28.46
CA PHE A 339 -14.04 12.30 27.77
C PHE A 339 -15.36 13.00 27.43
N THR A 340 -15.42 14.26 27.80
CA THR A 340 -16.40 15.17 27.22
C THR A 340 -16.01 15.50 25.78
N ASP A 341 -17.00 15.78 24.92
CA ASP A 341 -16.81 16.25 23.54
C ASP A 341 -15.78 17.41 23.45
N ALA A 342 -15.88 18.35 24.37
CA ALA A 342 -14.94 19.49 24.42
C ALA A 342 -13.49 19.07 24.68
N ALA A 343 -13.26 18.10 25.55
CA ALA A 343 -11.91 17.58 25.85
C ALA A 343 -11.29 16.89 24.63
N VAL A 344 -12.06 16.01 23.95
CA VAL A 344 -11.63 15.34 22.72
C VAL A 344 -11.25 16.36 21.64
N ARG A 345 -12.12 17.33 21.36
CA ARG A 345 -11.87 18.37 20.34
C ARG A 345 -10.65 19.22 20.67
N LYS A 346 -10.48 19.62 21.93
CA LYS A 346 -9.33 20.40 22.40
C LYS A 346 -8.03 19.62 22.19
N ARG A 347 -8.01 18.36 22.58
CA ARG A 347 -6.81 17.52 22.45
C ARG A 347 -6.49 17.23 20.97
N LEU A 348 -7.47 16.80 20.18
CA LEU A 348 -7.28 16.57 18.74
C LEU A 348 -6.73 17.83 18.04
N THR A 349 -7.28 19.00 18.37
CA THR A 349 -6.78 20.28 17.83
C THR A 349 -5.33 20.52 18.22
N ALA A 350 -4.97 20.32 19.50
CA ALA A 350 -3.60 20.50 19.97
C ALA A 350 -2.62 19.55 19.28
N GLU A 351 -2.98 18.29 19.12
CA GLU A 351 -2.14 17.29 18.43
C GLU A 351 -1.93 17.65 16.95
N LEU A 352 -2.98 18.01 16.23
CA LEU A 352 -2.88 18.39 14.82
C LEU A 352 -2.04 19.68 14.64
N VAL A 353 -2.25 20.69 15.47
CA VAL A 353 -1.43 21.92 15.45
C VAL A 353 0.03 21.61 15.75
N GLY A 354 0.32 20.80 16.77
CA GLY A 354 1.68 20.42 17.14
C GLY A 354 2.40 19.63 16.04
N ARG A 355 1.67 18.74 15.38
CA ARG A 355 2.25 17.87 14.33
C ARG A 355 2.47 18.59 13.02
N TYR A 356 1.46 19.27 12.53
CA TYR A 356 1.48 19.79 11.17
C TYR A 356 2.01 21.22 11.05
N GLY A 357 1.93 22.10 11.96
CA GLY A 357 2.48 23.44 11.98
C GLY A 357 2.81 24.08 10.61
N ASP A 358 3.31 25.27 10.59
CA ASP A 358 3.84 25.90 9.37
C ASP A 358 5.29 25.43 9.15
N LYS A 359 5.52 24.61 8.11
CA LYS A 359 6.81 23.94 7.90
C LYS A 359 7.23 23.94 6.43
N LYS A 360 8.50 24.28 6.20
CA LYS A 360 9.19 24.00 4.94
C LYS A 360 10.43 23.19 5.24
N ARG A 361 10.60 22.07 4.56
CA ARG A 361 11.79 21.22 4.72
C ARG A 361 12.18 20.56 3.39
N THR A 362 13.46 20.29 3.26
CA THR A 362 14.03 19.53 2.15
C THR A 362 14.71 18.28 2.71
N SER A 363 14.50 17.14 2.08
CA SER A 363 15.17 15.90 2.44
C SER A 363 15.49 15.08 1.20
N ALA A 364 16.44 14.16 1.34
CA ALA A 364 16.74 13.20 0.28
C ALA A 364 15.54 12.32 -0.03
N SER A 365 15.46 11.92 -1.27
CA SER A 365 14.33 11.19 -1.81
C SER A 365 14.29 9.74 -1.38
N LEU A 366 13.72 9.55 -0.24
CA LEU A 366 13.23 8.22 0.13
C LEU A 366 11.73 8.40 0.29
N PRO A 367 10.91 7.77 -0.54
CA PRO A 367 9.46 7.91 -0.42
C PRO A 367 8.93 7.65 0.98
N GLY A 368 9.53 6.71 1.73
CA GLY A 368 9.21 6.48 3.14
C GLY A 368 9.61 7.62 4.08
N VAL A 369 10.58 8.46 3.71
CA VAL A 369 10.98 9.65 4.49
C VAL A 369 9.93 10.75 4.41
N VAL A 370 9.22 10.81 3.30
CA VAL A 370 8.19 11.81 3.06
C VAL A 370 7.03 11.65 4.03
N PHE A 371 6.74 10.43 4.44
CA PHE A 371 5.62 10.08 5.30
C PHE A 371 6.05 9.54 6.69
N GLY A 372 7.35 9.46 6.96
CA GLY A 372 7.94 9.05 8.24
C GLY A 372 8.25 7.57 8.38
N PRO A 373 9.25 7.23 9.23
CA PRO A 373 9.51 5.86 9.61
C PRO A 373 8.37 5.39 10.50
N THR A 374 7.84 4.24 10.20
CA THR A 374 6.75 3.71 11.00
C THR A 374 7.24 2.59 11.91
N ALA A 375 7.52 2.93 13.16
CA ALA A 375 7.25 2.00 14.22
C ALA A 375 5.74 2.13 14.50
N LEU A 376 4.92 1.19 14.05
CA LEU A 376 3.54 1.17 14.51
C LEU A 376 3.54 0.85 15.99
N PRO A 377 2.91 1.67 16.82
CA PRO A 377 2.50 1.19 18.12
C PRO A 377 1.55 0.03 17.88
N ARG A 378 1.81 -1.10 18.47
CA ARG A 378 0.85 -2.20 18.58
C ARG A 378 -0.33 -1.67 19.36
N GLY A 379 -1.43 -1.32 18.70
CA GLY A 379 -2.51 -0.75 19.44
C GLY A 379 -3.80 -0.55 18.67
N ARG A 380 -4.69 0.21 19.26
CA ARG A 380 -6.11 0.36 18.96
C ARG A 380 -6.42 1.24 17.73
N GLY A 381 -5.57 1.24 16.73
CA GLY A 381 -5.82 1.97 15.49
C GLY A 381 -6.93 1.34 14.64
N ALA A 382 -7.74 2.17 14.02
CA ALA A 382 -8.68 1.81 12.97
C ALA A 382 -8.58 2.84 11.85
N SER A 383 -8.79 2.43 10.62
CA SER A 383 -8.85 3.34 9.49
C SER A 383 -9.75 2.77 8.40
N VAL A 384 -10.52 3.63 7.78
CA VAL A 384 -11.22 3.41 6.51
C VAL A 384 -10.68 4.41 5.50
N GLU A 385 -10.59 4.01 4.26
CA GLU A 385 -10.22 4.94 3.19
C GLU A 385 -11.20 4.78 2.04
N PHE A 386 -11.98 5.83 1.82
CA PHE A 386 -12.88 5.96 0.69
C PHE A 386 -12.10 6.55 -0.48
N VAL A 387 -12.35 6.06 -1.68
CA VAL A 387 -11.77 6.63 -2.90
C VAL A 387 -12.88 7.10 -3.82
N VAL A 388 -12.77 8.33 -4.31
CA VAL A 388 -13.72 8.96 -5.23
C VAL A 388 -12.98 9.52 -6.44
N ASP A 389 -13.72 9.82 -7.51
CA ASP A 389 -13.17 10.61 -8.61
C ASP A 389 -12.71 11.99 -8.11
N GLY A 390 -11.59 12.48 -8.61
CA GLY A 390 -11.03 13.77 -8.20
C GLY A 390 -12.04 14.91 -8.27
N GLY A 391 -12.92 14.91 -9.29
CA GLY A 391 -13.98 15.90 -9.44
C GLY A 391 -15.01 15.91 -8.30
N HIS A 392 -15.09 14.84 -7.52
CA HIS A 392 -15.97 14.75 -6.35
C HIS A 392 -15.26 15.02 -5.00
N ALA A 393 -13.98 15.37 -5.00
CA ALA A 393 -13.17 15.47 -3.78
C ALA A 393 -13.78 16.42 -2.72
N GLU A 394 -14.17 17.64 -3.12
CA GLU A 394 -14.80 18.61 -2.20
C GLU A 394 -16.15 18.10 -1.68
N ALA A 395 -17.02 17.64 -2.57
CA ALA A 395 -18.35 17.17 -2.21
C ALA A 395 -18.28 15.96 -1.26
N ALA A 396 -17.37 15.02 -1.51
CA ALA A 396 -17.12 13.86 -0.67
C ALA A 396 -16.60 14.26 0.72
N ALA A 397 -15.64 15.18 0.80
CA ALA A 397 -15.14 15.68 2.06
C ALA A 397 -16.23 16.35 2.90
N LEU A 398 -17.08 17.17 2.27
CA LEU A 398 -18.20 17.82 2.95
C LEU A 398 -19.25 16.81 3.43
N ALA A 399 -19.58 15.79 2.64
CA ALA A 399 -20.51 14.73 3.04
C ALA A 399 -19.99 13.93 4.24
N ILE A 400 -18.70 13.58 4.25
CA ILE A 400 -18.05 12.89 5.36
C ILE A 400 -18.03 13.77 6.61
N LEU A 401 -17.66 15.06 6.49
CA LEU A 401 -17.69 16.01 7.62
C LEU A 401 -19.08 16.15 8.24
N ALA A 402 -20.13 16.21 7.41
CA ALA A 402 -21.50 16.27 7.87
C ALA A 402 -21.91 14.99 8.61
N ALA A 403 -21.51 13.82 8.11
CA ALA A 403 -21.78 12.54 8.76
C ALA A 403 -21.07 12.45 10.13
N LEU A 404 -19.79 12.81 10.21
CA LEU A 404 -19.04 12.82 11.47
C LEU A 404 -19.64 13.79 12.50
N GLU A 405 -20.09 14.95 12.05
CA GLU A 405 -20.78 15.91 12.94
C GLU A 405 -22.14 15.38 13.44
N ALA A 406 -22.87 14.66 12.59
CA ALA A 406 -24.12 14.01 13.00
C ALA A 406 -23.87 12.91 14.04
N GLN A 407 -22.87 12.07 13.85
CA GLN A 407 -22.47 11.04 14.81
C GLN A 407 -22.03 11.67 16.14
N ARG A 408 -21.23 12.74 16.10
CA ARG A 408 -20.83 13.47 17.30
C ARG A 408 -22.02 14.00 18.09
N LYS A 409 -23.01 14.57 17.40
CA LYS A 409 -24.26 15.05 18.04
C LYS A 409 -25.09 13.91 18.66
N ALA A 410 -24.99 12.71 18.11
CA ALA A 410 -25.61 11.50 18.67
C ALA A 410 -24.79 10.88 19.82
N GLY A 411 -23.66 11.48 20.21
CA GLY A 411 -22.79 10.99 21.27
C GLY A 411 -21.69 10.03 20.83
N GLU A 412 -21.61 9.73 19.53
CA GLU A 412 -20.59 8.83 18.96
C GLU A 412 -19.41 9.65 18.42
N GLN A 413 -18.29 9.62 19.12
CA GLN A 413 -17.16 10.48 18.81
C GLN A 413 -16.13 9.78 17.92
N PHE A 414 -15.77 10.41 16.80
CA PHE A 414 -14.63 10.02 15.99
C PHE A 414 -13.35 10.70 16.52
N MET A 415 -12.46 9.90 17.09
CA MET A 415 -11.15 10.37 17.57
C MET A 415 -10.09 10.16 16.49
N GLY A 416 -10.01 11.07 15.53
CA GLY A 416 -9.09 10.98 14.42
C GLY A 416 -9.10 12.21 13.53
N ALA A 417 -8.37 12.16 12.42
CA ALA A 417 -8.31 13.21 11.41
C ALA A 417 -8.81 12.69 10.06
N ILE A 418 -8.98 13.57 9.08
CA ILE A 418 -9.23 13.17 7.69
C ILE A 418 -7.98 13.51 6.88
N GLY A 419 -7.37 12.49 6.27
CA GLY A 419 -6.30 12.66 5.28
C GLY A 419 -6.89 12.60 3.88
N ILE A 420 -6.68 13.62 3.06
CA ILE A 420 -7.18 13.68 1.69
C ILE A 420 -6.00 13.74 0.75
N ARG A 421 -5.89 12.76 -0.15
CA ARG A 421 -4.76 12.59 -1.05
C ARG A 421 -5.23 12.42 -2.48
N PHE A 422 -4.47 12.96 -3.42
CA PHE A 422 -4.73 12.79 -4.85
C PHE A 422 -3.70 11.86 -5.46
N VAL A 423 -4.16 10.92 -6.29
CA VAL A 423 -3.32 9.91 -6.92
C VAL A 423 -3.73 9.74 -8.37
N LYS A 424 -2.76 9.79 -9.28
CA LYS A 424 -2.98 9.49 -10.69
C LYS A 424 -3.59 8.10 -10.86
N GLY A 425 -4.46 7.95 -11.86
CA GLY A 425 -5.14 6.70 -12.15
C GLY A 425 -4.23 5.58 -12.60
N SER A 426 -4.69 4.36 -12.35
CA SER A 426 -4.05 3.09 -12.69
C SER A 426 -4.89 2.31 -13.71
N SER A 427 -4.22 1.57 -14.57
CA SER A 427 -4.83 0.56 -15.45
C SER A 427 -4.94 -0.82 -14.80
N ALA A 428 -4.37 -1.00 -13.59
CA ALA A 428 -4.43 -2.28 -12.89
C ALA A 428 -5.87 -2.63 -12.49
N LEU A 429 -6.25 -3.88 -12.72
CA LEU A 429 -7.57 -4.37 -12.36
C LEU A 429 -7.75 -4.33 -10.84
N LEU A 430 -8.91 -3.84 -10.40
CA LEU A 430 -9.25 -3.65 -8.98
C LEU A 430 -8.31 -2.70 -8.22
N ALA A 431 -7.51 -1.89 -8.92
CA ALA A 431 -6.76 -0.81 -8.27
C ALA A 431 -7.72 0.19 -7.61
N PRO A 432 -7.44 0.64 -6.38
CA PRO A 432 -8.27 1.68 -5.75
C PRO A 432 -8.28 2.98 -6.56
N ASN A 433 -7.14 3.38 -7.14
CA ASN A 433 -6.98 4.55 -8.00
C ASN A 433 -7.46 4.30 -9.46
N ALA A 434 -8.70 3.84 -9.63
CA ALA A 434 -9.25 3.43 -10.92
C ALA A 434 -9.77 4.59 -11.81
N ARG A 435 -9.69 5.84 -11.37
CA ARG A 435 -10.09 7.03 -12.16
C ARG A 435 -8.87 7.80 -12.62
N PRO A 436 -8.94 8.60 -13.70
CA PRO A 436 -7.80 9.38 -14.20
C PRO A 436 -7.07 10.18 -13.12
N LEU A 437 -7.83 10.76 -12.19
CA LEU A 437 -7.36 11.28 -10.91
C LEU A 437 -8.30 10.78 -9.82
N SER A 438 -7.79 10.01 -8.90
CA SER A 438 -8.53 9.50 -7.74
C SER A 438 -8.21 10.32 -6.51
N CYS A 439 -9.25 10.64 -5.73
CA CYS A 439 -9.13 11.30 -4.43
C CYS A 439 -9.41 10.28 -3.32
N PHE A 440 -8.47 10.10 -2.43
CA PHE A 440 -8.54 9.22 -1.28
C PHE A 440 -8.84 10.02 -0.03
N LEU A 441 -9.89 9.63 0.70
CA LEU A 441 -10.31 10.23 1.96
C LEU A 441 -10.13 9.18 3.07
N GLU A 442 -8.98 9.23 3.72
CA GLU A 442 -8.62 8.34 4.82
C GLU A 442 -9.09 8.92 6.15
N LEU A 443 -9.74 8.08 6.97
CA LEU A 443 -10.23 8.41 8.30
C LEU A 443 -9.52 7.52 9.35
N PRO A 444 -8.24 7.78 9.64
CA PRO A 444 -7.56 7.10 10.72
C PRO A 444 -8.08 7.61 12.06
N GLY A 445 -8.40 6.68 12.95
CA GLY A 445 -8.95 7.00 14.26
C GLY A 445 -8.60 5.94 15.32
N VAL A 446 -8.91 6.23 16.57
CA VAL A 446 -8.83 5.26 17.65
C VAL A 446 -9.92 4.21 17.48
N ARG A 447 -9.57 2.94 17.65
CA ARG A 447 -10.51 1.83 17.55
C ARG A 447 -11.40 1.75 18.79
N THR A 448 -12.61 2.25 18.67
CA THR A 448 -13.67 2.11 19.67
C THR A 448 -14.75 1.14 19.14
N LYS A 449 -15.71 0.78 19.98
CA LYS A 449 -16.86 -0.06 19.55
C LYS A 449 -17.77 0.63 18.55
N GLU A 450 -17.79 1.97 18.52
CA GLU A 450 -18.62 2.82 17.65
C GLU A 450 -18.02 2.99 16.25
N ILE A 451 -16.71 2.81 16.09
CA ILE A 451 -15.96 3.08 14.84
C ILE A 451 -16.59 2.42 13.61
N PRO A 452 -17.02 1.16 13.61
CA PRO A 452 -17.64 0.55 12.43
C PRO A 452 -18.94 1.25 12.03
N GLY A 453 -19.73 1.70 13.01
CA GLY A 453 -20.95 2.49 12.80
C GLY A 453 -20.65 3.84 12.16
N ILE A 454 -19.65 4.55 12.69
CA ILE A 454 -19.19 5.85 12.18
C ILE A 454 -18.71 5.73 10.73
N TYR A 455 -17.88 4.73 10.41
CA TYR A 455 -17.42 4.51 9.03
C TYR A 455 -18.57 4.15 8.08
N SER A 456 -19.52 3.33 8.54
CA SER A 456 -20.74 3.03 7.79
C SER A 456 -21.58 4.28 7.52
N ALA A 457 -21.72 5.18 8.50
CA ALA A 457 -22.44 6.44 8.34
C ALA A 457 -21.77 7.34 7.27
N CYS A 458 -20.44 7.40 7.23
CA CYS A 458 -19.71 8.11 6.16
C CYS A 458 -20.00 7.52 4.77
N GLY A 459 -19.96 6.20 4.61
CA GLY A 459 -20.31 5.53 3.35
C GLY A 459 -21.75 5.79 2.91
N LYS A 460 -22.70 5.77 3.86
CA LYS A 460 -24.11 6.13 3.60
C LYS A 460 -24.27 7.58 3.18
N ALA A 461 -23.50 8.50 3.75
CA ALA A 461 -23.53 9.92 3.36
C ALA A 461 -23.04 10.12 1.91
N LEU A 462 -21.95 9.46 1.50
CA LEU A 462 -21.50 9.46 0.11
C LEU A 462 -22.58 8.91 -0.84
N THR A 463 -23.21 7.82 -0.44
CA THR A 463 -24.33 7.21 -1.19
C THR A 463 -25.51 8.16 -1.35
N ALA A 464 -25.91 8.82 -0.27
CA ALA A 464 -27.04 9.78 -0.28
C ALA A 464 -26.77 10.98 -1.21
N GLN A 465 -25.51 11.40 -1.33
CA GLN A 465 -25.07 12.43 -2.26
C GLN A 465 -24.85 11.90 -3.70
N ARG A 466 -25.14 10.62 -3.96
CA ARG A 466 -24.92 9.95 -5.26
C ARG A 466 -23.45 10.01 -5.73
N ILE A 467 -22.49 10.03 -4.80
CA ILE A 467 -21.07 10.01 -5.10
C ILE A 467 -20.63 8.54 -5.19
N PRO A 468 -20.21 8.04 -6.37
CA PRO A 468 -19.61 6.72 -6.49
C PRO A 468 -18.29 6.68 -5.72
N PHE A 469 -18.06 5.59 -4.97
CA PHE A 469 -16.83 5.42 -4.23
C PHE A 469 -16.35 3.97 -4.23
N GLY A 470 -15.02 3.81 -4.11
CA GLY A 470 -14.35 2.57 -3.80
C GLY A 470 -13.76 2.58 -2.40
N CYS A 471 -13.09 1.49 -2.05
CA CYS A 471 -12.37 1.35 -0.78
C CYS A 471 -10.93 0.93 -1.03
N HIS A 472 -10.01 1.31 -0.13
CA HIS A 472 -8.67 0.77 -0.11
C HIS A 472 -8.68 -0.65 0.50
N TRP A 473 -8.15 -1.65 -0.24
CA TRP A 473 -8.22 -3.06 0.14
C TRP A 473 -7.52 -3.41 1.47
N GLY A 474 -6.53 -2.64 1.86
CA GLY A 474 -5.78 -2.83 3.12
C GLY A 474 -6.40 -2.19 4.35
N GLN A 475 -7.50 -1.45 4.20
CA GLN A 475 -8.20 -0.71 5.26
C GLN A 475 -9.49 -1.41 5.67
N HIS A 476 -10.28 -0.84 6.59
CA HIS A 476 -11.64 -1.32 6.83
C HIS A 476 -12.49 -1.20 5.57
N LEU A 477 -13.21 -2.25 5.23
CA LEU A 477 -14.07 -2.28 4.05
C LEU A 477 -15.48 -1.90 4.43
N VAL A 478 -15.98 -0.81 3.86
CA VAL A 478 -17.36 -0.35 4.02
C VAL A 478 -18.11 -0.57 2.72
N ASP A 479 -19.22 -1.30 2.79
CA ASP A 479 -20.12 -1.59 1.65
C ASP A 479 -19.38 -2.09 0.40
N ILE A 480 -18.45 -3.02 0.60
CA ILE A 480 -17.54 -3.51 -0.45
C ILE A 480 -18.29 -4.07 -1.67
N LYS A 481 -19.45 -4.70 -1.49
CA LYS A 481 -20.24 -5.24 -2.59
C LYS A 481 -20.73 -4.12 -3.51
N ARG A 482 -21.16 -3.00 -2.94
CA ARG A 482 -21.53 -1.82 -3.71
C ARG A 482 -20.29 -1.20 -4.40
N CYS A 483 -19.16 -1.11 -3.70
CA CYS A 483 -17.91 -0.62 -4.30
C CYS A 483 -17.53 -1.44 -5.54
N LEU A 484 -17.69 -2.76 -5.51
CA LEU A 484 -17.39 -3.62 -6.66
C LEU A 484 -18.20 -3.22 -7.89
N SER A 485 -19.49 -2.97 -7.75
CA SER A 485 -20.37 -2.63 -8.87
C SER A 485 -20.24 -1.17 -9.31
N THR A 486 -20.11 -0.22 -8.37
CA THR A 486 -20.19 1.23 -8.69
C THR A 486 -18.84 1.86 -8.98
N TRP A 487 -17.75 1.34 -8.38
CA TRP A 487 -16.41 1.89 -8.54
C TRP A 487 -15.61 1.16 -9.62
N TRP A 488 -15.49 -0.17 -9.52
CA TRP A 488 -14.73 -0.96 -10.50
C TRP A 488 -15.61 -1.42 -11.68
N GLY A 489 -16.85 -1.82 -11.41
CA GLY A 489 -17.79 -2.32 -12.41
C GLY A 489 -17.57 -3.81 -12.77
N ASP A 490 -18.61 -4.41 -13.36
CA ASP A 490 -18.64 -5.84 -13.65
C ASP A 490 -17.56 -6.28 -14.65
N SER A 491 -17.23 -5.43 -15.62
CA SER A 491 -16.20 -5.73 -16.62
C SER A 491 -14.83 -5.95 -16.01
N GLN A 492 -14.36 -5.04 -15.12
CA GLN A 492 -13.07 -5.19 -14.46
C GLN A 492 -13.06 -6.40 -13.51
N LEU A 493 -14.17 -6.65 -12.82
CA LEU A 493 -14.31 -7.78 -11.93
C LEU A 493 -14.27 -9.11 -12.71
N GLN A 494 -14.96 -9.21 -13.86
CA GLN A 494 -14.90 -10.36 -14.73
C GLN A 494 -13.51 -10.59 -15.32
N ALA A 495 -12.83 -9.51 -15.77
CA ALA A 495 -11.46 -9.59 -16.25
C ALA A 495 -10.51 -10.11 -15.17
N TRP A 496 -10.64 -9.63 -13.93
CA TRP A 496 -9.83 -10.10 -12.81
C TRP A 496 -10.08 -11.58 -12.48
N ARG A 497 -11.35 -12.02 -12.49
CA ARG A 497 -11.70 -13.45 -12.31
C ARG A 497 -11.15 -14.32 -13.43
N ALA A 498 -11.23 -13.87 -14.67
CA ALA A 498 -10.68 -14.58 -15.84
C ALA A 498 -9.15 -14.70 -15.73
N ALA A 499 -8.45 -13.61 -15.40
CA ALA A 499 -7.01 -13.61 -15.16
C ALA A 499 -6.61 -14.60 -14.05
N ARG A 500 -7.37 -14.64 -12.95
CA ARG A 500 -7.16 -15.62 -11.88
C ARG A 500 -7.36 -17.05 -12.34
N ALA A 501 -8.36 -17.32 -13.15
CA ALA A 501 -8.64 -18.66 -13.69
C ALA A 501 -7.55 -19.10 -14.68
N GLN A 502 -6.99 -18.17 -15.46
CA GLN A 502 -5.89 -18.43 -16.40
C GLN A 502 -4.58 -18.77 -15.67
N LEU A 503 -4.28 -18.09 -14.56
CA LEU A 503 -3.10 -18.39 -13.74
C LEU A 503 -3.27 -19.63 -12.88
N LEU A 504 -4.45 -19.83 -12.29
CA LEU A 504 -4.77 -20.92 -11.37
C LEU A 504 -5.75 -21.89 -12.03
N THR A 505 -5.23 -22.71 -12.93
CA THR A 505 -6.04 -23.55 -13.84
C THR A 505 -6.86 -24.63 -13.15
N THR A 506 -6.43 -25.10 -11.95
CA THR A 506 -7.12 -26.16 -11.22
C THR A 506 -7.95 -25.62 -10.05
N PRO A 507 -9.05 -26.29 -9.67
CA PRO A 507 -9.81 -25.95 -8.46
C PRO A 507 -8.93 -25.94 -7.20
N THR A 508 -8.00 -26.89 -7.10
CA THR A 508 -7.05 -26.98 -5.97
C THR A 508 -6.16 -25.75 -5.90
N ALA A 509 -5.57 -25.30 -7.02
CA ALA A 509 -4.77 -24.08 -7.06
C ALA A 509 -5.58 -22.85 -6.61
N ARG A 510 -6.80 -22.72 -7.10
CA ARG A 510 -7.71 -21.64 -6.70
C ARG A 510 -8.06 -21.67 -5.22
N ALA A 511 -8.21 -22.85 -4.62
CA ALA A 511 -8.48 -23.03 -3.20
C ALA A 511 -7.24 -22.72 -2.35
N VAL A 512 -6.08 -23.28 -2.71
CA VAL A 512 -4.82 -23.11 -1.96
C VAL A 512 -4.40 -21.64 -1.90
N PHE A 513 -4.55 -20.91 -3.01
CA PHE A 513 -4.16 -19.50 -3.08
C PHE A 513 -5.33 -18.51 -2.86
N ALA A 514 -6.45 -18.96 -2.30
CA ALA A 514 -7.54 -18.06 -1.96
C ALA A 514 -7.23 -17.22 -0.73
N SER A 515 -7.43 -15.90 -0.81
CA SER A 515 -7.41 -15.04 0.38
C SER A 515 -8.81 -14.87 0.97
N PRO A 516 -8.95 -14.63 2.27
CA PRO A 516 -10.24 -14.43 2.91
C PRO A 516 -11.03 -13.25 2.34
N ILE A 517 -10.33 -12.27 1.76
CA ILE A 517 -10.95 -11.09 1.16
C ILE A 517 -11.90 -11.44 0.01
N LEU A 518 -11.62 -12.51 -0.75
CA LEU A 518 -12.48 -12.95 -1.85
C LEU A 518 -13.87 -13.32 -1.33
N LYS A 519 -13.94 -14.06 -0.21
CA LYS A 519 -15.21 -14.41 0.43
C LYS A 519 -15.91 -13.16 1.00
N THR A 520 -15.16 -12.26 1.62
CA THR A 520 -15.69 -11.01 2.21
C THR A 520 -16.28 -10.12 1.11
N ALA A 521 -15.61 -10.00 -0.02
CA ALA A 521 -16.04 -9.17 -1.14
C ALA A 521 -17.05 -9.87 -2.08
N GLY A 522 -17.13 -11.19 -2.04
CA GLY A 522 -17.96 -11.98 -2.97
C GLY A 522 -17.36 -12.08 -4.39
N ILE A 523 -16.02 -12.14 -4.47
CA ILE A 523 -15.25 -12.23 -5.73
C ILE A 523 -14.95 -13.68 -6.08
#